data_1503e2ab25fa794568ec72bd1b7e974c
#
_entry.id   1503e2ab25fa794568ec72bd1b7e974c
#
_cell.length_a   1.000
_cell.length_b   1.000
_cell.length_c   1.000
_cell.angle_alpha   90.00
_cell.angle_beta   90.00
_cell.angle_gamma   90.00
#
_symmetry.space_group_name_H-M   'P 1'
#
loop_
_entity.id
_entity.type
_entity.pdbx_description
1 polymer ?
#
loop_
_entity_poly.entity_id
_entity_poly.type
_entity_poly.pdbx_seq_one_letter_code
_entity_poly.pdbx_strand_id
1 'polypeptide(L)'
;VTEIIDQLEFRQALPSDVPAIHALMRPYVMQHLLLSRTQAEIVELSRHGFVAMKLSEKQDAETKPQRCYGFCAVEVYSPKLAELQCLAVHPDYHNAGIGKRLVGMCVERARGLGVMEIMAISSSERFLQSCGFDYSLPDQKRALFHQLRPRPYEDRE
;
A
#
# COMPACT_ATOMS: atom_id res chain seq x y z
N VAL A 1 -5.28 14.80 -15.77
CA VAL A 1 -4.94 13.53 -15.10
C VAL A 1 -3.43 13.28 -15.13
N THR A 2 -2.77 13.52 -16.24
CA THR A 2 -1.31 13.36 -16.36
C THR A 2 -0.53 14.39 -15.53
N GLU A 3 -1.04 15.59 -15.38
CA GLU A 3 -0.40 16.69 -14.64
C GLU A 3 -0.18 16.44 -13.15
N ILE A 4 -0.99 15.58 -12.52
CA ILE A 4 -0.88 15.31 -11.08
C ILE A 4 0.27 14.37 -10.79
N ILE A 5 0.47 13.34 -11.62
CA ILE A 5 1.57 12.38 -11.45
C ILE A 5 2.92 13.06 -11.54
N ASP A 6 3.04 14.05 -12.45
CA ASP A 6 4.28 14.81 -12.65
C ASP A 6 4.63 15.72 -11.45
N GLN A 7 3.66 15.99 -10.57
CA GLN A 7 3.86 16.76 -9.34
C GLN A 7 4.19 15.90 -8.12
N LEU A 8 4.21 14.57 -8.29
CA LEU A 8 4.46 13.63 -7.21
C LEU A 8 5.85 13.01 -7.33
N GLU A 9 6.50 12.87 -6.20
CA GLU A 9 7.69 12.06 -6.05
C GLU A 9 7.29 10.66 -5.60
N PHE A 10 7.72 9.66 -6.38
CA PHE A 10 7.56 8.24 -6.04
C PHE A 10 8.89 7.71 -5.54
N ARG A 11 8.95 7.30 -4.30
CA ARG A 11 10.17 6.83 -3.66
C ARG A 11 9.90 5.81 -2.57
N GLN A 12 10.96 5.18 -2.07
CA GLN A 12 10.86 4.37 -0.87
C GLN A 12 10.40 5.21 0.31
N ALA A 13 9.50 4.64 1.12
CA ALA A 13 9.04 5.25 2.36
C ALA A 13 10.17 5.34 3.39
N LEU A 14 10.18 6.44 4.13
CA LEU A 14 11.10 6.71 5.23
C LEU A 14 10.34 6.68 6.56
N PRO A 15 11.01 6.43 7.70
CA PRO A 15 10.36 6.50 9.01
C PRO A 15 9.66 7.85 9.28
N SER A 16 10.20 8.94 8.74
CA SER A 16 9.60 10.29 8.84
C SER A 16 8.27 10.44 8.07
N ASP A 17 7.97 9.55 7.13
CA ASP A 17 6.72 9.57 6.36
C ASP A 17 5.56 8.90 7.13
N VAL A 18 5.83 8.16 8.17
CA VAL A 18 4.85 7.31 8.88
C VAL A 18 3.61 8.10 9.35
N PRO A 19 3.71 9.31 9.93
CA PRO A 19 2.53 10.07 10.28
C PRO A 19 1.65 10.42 9.08
N ALA A 20 2.24 10.78 7.94
CA ALA A 20 1.52 11.10 6.70
C ALA A 20 0.87 9.84 6.09
N ILE A 21 1.56 8.70 6.13
CA ILE A 21 1.03 7.40 5.70
C ILE A 21 -0.16 7.01 6.58
N HIS A 22 -0.03 7.11 7.89
CA HIS A 22 -1.09 6.80 8.84
C HIS A 22 -2.35 7.67 8.59
N ALA A 23 -2.15 8.97 8.34
CA ALA A 23 -3.24 9.88 8.01
C ALA A 23 -3.93 9.51 6.68
N LEU A 24 -3.16 9.10 5.66
CA LEU A 24 -3.69 8.62 4.38
C LEU A 24 -4.55 7.36 4.55
N MET A 25 -4.12 6.43 5.39
CA MET A 25 -4.80 5.15 5.61
C MET A 25 -6.08 5.28 6.43
N ARG A 26 -6.16 6.27 7.32
CA ARG A 26 -7.24 6.41 8.30
C ARG A 26 -8.65 6.36 7.72
N PRO A 27 -9.02 7.08 6.65
CA PRO A 27 -10.36 6.99 6.06
C PRO A 27 -10.71 5.57 5.60
N TYR A 28 -9.74 4.84 5.05
CA TYR A 28 -9.93 3.47 4.58
C TYR A 28 -10.08 2.47 5.72
N VAL A 29 -9.34 2.68 6.82
CA VAL A 29 -9.52 1.88 8.04
C VAL A 29 -10.91 2.08 8.62
N MET A 30 -11.40 3.33 8.68
CA MET A 30 -12.73 3.63 9.18
C MET A 30 -13.86 3.08 8.30
N GLN A 31 -13.61 2.88 7.01
CA GLN A 31 -14.54 2.24 6.07
C GLN A 31 -14.38 0.71 6.00
N HIS A 32 -13.55 0.11 6.85
CA HIS A 32 -13.24 -1.33 6.86
C HIS A 32 -12.63 -1.86 5.53
N LEU A 33 -11.99 -0.98 4.77
CA LEU A 33 -11.31 -1.33 3.53
C LEU A 33 -9.85 -1.71 3.74
N LEU A 34 -9.23 -1.22 4.81
CA LEU A 34 -7.89 -1.57 5.26
C LEU A 34 -7.91 -1.97 6.73
N LEU A 35 -7.02 -2.86 7.11
CA LEU A 35 -6.76 -3.17 8.51
C LEU A 35 -6.04 -2.00 9.19
N SER A 36 -6.43 -1.74 10.45
CA SER A 36 -5.72 -0.78 11.28
C SER A 36 -4.28 -1.24 11.53
N ARG A 37 -3.34 -0.31 11.45
CA ARG A 37 -1.92 -0.54 11.72
C ARG A 37 -1.41 0.47 12.73
N THR A 38 -0.60 0.03 13.67
CA THR A 38 0.13 0.94 14.56
C THR A 38 1.22 1.65 13.77
N GLN A 39 1.71 2.77 14.30
CA GLN A 39 2.85 3.46 13.67
C GLN A 39 4.09 2.56 13.59
N ALA A 40 4.33 1.74 14.61
CA ALA A 40 5.44 0.79 14.62
C ALA A 40 5.32 -0.25 13.49
N GLU A 41 4.12 -0.77 13.23
CA GLU A 41 3.87 -1.67 12.10
C GLU A 41 4.11 -0.99 10.76
N ILE A 42 3.72 0.28 10.62
CA ILE A 42 3.97 1.04 9.38
C ILE A 42 5.48 1.29 9.19
N VAL A 43 6.23 1.55 10.26
CA VAL A 43 7.70 1.66 10.19
C VAL A 43 8.31 0.37 9.63
N GLU A 44 7.89 -0.79 10.12
CA GLU A 44 8.37 -2.08 9.61
C GLU A 44 7.99 -2.30 8.14
N LEU A 45 6.74 -2.03 7.77
CA LEU A 45 6.27 -2.13 6.39
C LEU A 45 7.01 -1.18 5.46
N SER A 46 7.42 0.00 5.94
CA SER A 46 8.14 1.00 5.15
C SER A 46 9.49 0.53 4.64
N ARG A 47 10.09 -0.50 5.23
CA ARG A 47 11.35 -1.10 4.74
C ARG A 47 11.25 -1.59 3.30
N HIS A 48 10.08 -2.08 2.92
CA HIS A 48 9.73 -2.50 1.57
C HIS A 48 8.44 -1.81 1.11
N GLY A 49 8.31 -0.55 1.48
CA GLY A 49 7.18 0.29 1.16
C GLY A 49 7.57 1.51 0.34
N PHE A 50 6.61 2.01 -0.41
CA PHE A 50 6.77 3.14 -1.33
C PHE A 50 5.67 4.14 -1.13
N VAL A 51 6.01 5.41 -1.29
CA VAL A 51 5.11 6.54 -1.15
C VAL A 51 5.06 7.36 -2.43
N ALA A 52 3.92 7.99 -2.64
CA ALA A 52 3.75 9.10 -3.58
C ALA A 52 3.55 10.38 -2.75
N MET A 53 4.55 11.25 -2.74
CA MET A 53 4.56 12.48 -1.97
C MET A 53 4.48 13.68 -2.91
N LYS A 54 3.80 14.74 -2.50
CA LYS A 54 3.83 15.97 -3.27
C LYS A 54 5.22 16.59 -3.22
N LEU A 55 5.75 16.97 -4.38
CA LEU A 55 6.99 17.74 -4.46
C LEU A 55 6.81 19.05 -3.71
N SER A 56 7.69 19.32 -2.74
CA SER A 56 7.71 20.58 -2.00
C SER A 56 8.20 21.69 -2.92
N GLU A 57 7.41 22.70 -3.13
CA GLU A 57 7.94 23.98 -3.63
C GLU A 57 8.90 24.51 -2.56
N LYS A 58 10.10 24.91 -2.96
CA LYS A 58 11.23 25.24 -2.06
C LYS A 58 10.94 26.29 -0.98
N GLN A 59 9.79 26.96 -1.00
CA GLN A 59 9.40 27.98 -0.03
C GLN A 59 8.53 27.45 1.13
N ASP A 60 7.97 26.23 1.03
CA ASP A 60 7.04 25.68 2.03
C ASP A 60 7.63 24.55 2.88
N ALA A 61 8.89 24.21 2.67
CA ALA A 61 9.51 23.01 3.28
C ALA A 61 9.61 23.05 4.81
N GLU A 62 9.57 24.23 5.42
CA GLU A 62 9.73 24.36 6.88
C GLU A 62 8.40 24.48 7.66
N THR A 63 7.27 24.71 6.98
CA THR A 63 6.04 25.10 7.69
C THR A 63 4.83 24.20 7.48
N LYS A 64 4.82 23.31 6.49
CA LYS A 64 3.69 22.40 6.26
C LYS A 64 4.15 20.94 6.21
N PRO A 65 3.49 20.03 6.95
CA PRO A 65 3.77 18.61 6.84
C PRO A 65 3.53 18.13 5.41
N GLN A 66 4.48 17.40 4.85
CA GLN A 66 4.31 16.78 3.54
C GLN A 66 3.08 15.86 3.54
N ARG A 67 2.26 15.97 2.52
CA ARG A 67 1.07 15.14 2.37
C ARG A 67 1.38 13.92 1.52
N CYS A 68 1.01 12.75 2.03
CA CYS A 68 1.10 11.49 1.31
C CYS A 68 -0.16 11.29 0.45
N TYR A 69 0.05 11.03 -0.84
CA TYR A 69 -1.02 10.79 -1.81
C TYR A 69 -1.18 9.32 -2.18
N GLY A 70 -0.19 8.51 -1.82
CA GLY A 70 -0.26 7.07 -2.04
C GLY A 70 0.78 6.34 -1.21
N PHE A 71 0.44 5.12 -0.78
CA PHE A 71 1.32 4.20 -0.09
C PHE A 71 1.00 2.77 -0.50
N CYS A 72 2.02 1.96 -0.65
CA CYS A 72 1.91 0.53 -0.78
C CYS A 72 3.19 -0.11 -0.28
N ALA A 73 3.08 -1.25 0.38
CA ALA A 73 4.22 -2.01 0.87
C ALA A 73 4.13 -3.47 0.44
N VAL A 74 5.24 -4.16 0.47
CA VAL A 74 5.30 -5.60 0.35
C VAL A 74 5.92 -6.19 1.61
N GLU A 75 5.24 -7.14 2.22
CA GLU A 75 5.72 -7.89 3.37
C GLU A 75 6.24 -9.23 2.91
N VAL A 76 7.50 -9.53 3.22
CA VAL A 76 8.14 -10.78 2.82
C VAL A 76 8.00 -11.78 3.95
N TYR A 77 7.28 -12.86 3.71
CA TYR A 77 7.08 -13.95 4.68
C TYR A 77 8.16 -15.02 4.58
N SER A 78 8.60 -15.30 3.36
CA SER A 78 9.61 -16.30 3.06
C SER A 78 10.19 -16.05 1.66
N PRO A 79 11.23 -16.78 1.25
CA PRO A 79 11.70 -16.73 -0.15
C PRO A 79 10.64 -17.12 -1.17
N LYS A 80 9.58 -17.79 -0.75
CA LYS A 80 8.50 -18.26 -1.65
C LYS A 80 7.34 -17.29 -1.75
N LEU A 81 7.07 -16.49 -0.71
CA LEU A 81 5.84 -15.71 -0.61
C LEU A 81 6.07 -14.35 0.03
N ALA A 82 5.54 -13.34 -0.62
CA ALA A 82 5.32 -12.02 -0.06
C ALA A 82 3.84 -11.62 -0.19
N GLU A 83 3.43 -10.59 0.50
CA GLU A 83 2.07 -10.04 0.43
C GLU A 83 2.11 -8.54 0.21
N LEU A 84 1.27 -8.07 -0.72
CA LEU A 84 1.02 -6.66 -0.94
C LEU A 84 0.20 -6.11 0.23
N GLN A 85 0.68 -5.06 0.90
CA GLN A 85 0.10 -4.52 2.13
C GLN A 85 -0.25 -3.05 1.98
N CYS A 86 -1.36 -2.65 2.60
CA CYS A 86 -1.72 -1.26 2.86
C CYS A 86 -1.79 -0.36 1.62
N LEU A 87 -2.21 -0.90 0.47
CA LEU A 87 -2.40 -0.07 -0.71
C LEU A 87 -3.48 0.98 -0.45
N ALA A 88 -3.08 2.23 -0.43
CA ALA A 88 -3.97 3.38 -0.27
C ALA A 88 -3.57 4.49 -1.23
N VAL A 89 -4.56 5.12 -1.85
CA VAL A 89 -4.39 6.30 -2.69
C VAL A 89 -5.36 7.37 -2.22
N HIS A 90 -4.91 8.61 -2.17
CA HIS A 90 -5.75 9.74 -1.76
C HIS A 90 -7.06 9.76 -2.58
N PRO A 91 -8.24 9.91 -1.93
CA PRO A 91 -9.53 9.77 -2.61
C PRO A 91 -9.71 10.68 -3.83
N ASP A 92 -9.15 11.89 -3.78
CA ASP A 92 -9.28 12.87 -4.87
C ASP A 92 -8.42 12.52 -6.11
N TYR A 93 -7.55 11.51 -6.01
CA TYR A 93 -6.59 11.14 -7.05
C TYR A 93 -6.70 9.70 -7.50
N HIS A 94 -7.84 9.07 -7.28
CA HIS A 94 -8.14 7.75 -7.84
C HIS A 94 -8.14 7.80 -9.38
N ASN A 95 -7.81 6.69 -10.00
CA ASN A 95 -7.72 6.53 -11.47
C ASN A 95 -6.67 7.42 -12.16
N ALA A 96 -5.76 8.01 -11.40
CA ALA A 96 -4.64 8.78 -11.96
C ALA A 96 -3.38 7.93 -12.22
N GLY A 97 -3.42 6.63 -11.92
CA GLY A 97 -2.28 5.71 -12.11
C GLY A 97 -1.33 5.62 -10.90
N ILE A 98 -1.60 6.33 -9.81
CA ILE A 98 -0.75 6.31 -8.60
C ILE A 98 -0.66 4.91 -8.02
N GLY A 99 -1.81 4.25 -7.80
CA GLY A 99 -1.86 2.90 -7.24
C GLY A 99 -1.12 1.88 -8.09
N LYS A 100 -1.31 1.93 -9.40
CA LYS A 100 -0.63 1.02 -10.35
C LYS A 100 0.89 1.19 -10.31
N ARG A 101 1.36 2.43 -10.21
CA ARG A 101 2.80 2.70 -10.12
C ARG A 101 3.38 2.20 -8.80
N LEU A 102 2.71 2.42 -7.69
CA LEU A 102 3.14 1.94 -6.37
C LEU A 102 3.17 0.41 -6.31
N VAL A 103 2.14 -0.26 -6.81
CA VAL A 103 2.12 -1.73 -6.92
C VAL A 103 3.28 -2.23 -7.77
N GLY A 104 3.56 -1.59 -8.90
CA GLY A 104 4.70 -1.92 -9.74
C GLY A 104 6.04 -1.82 -9.01
N MET A 105 6.22 -0.80 -8.19
CA MET A 105 7.43 -0.62 -7.37
C MET A 105 7.56 -1.73 -6.32
N CYS A 106 6.46 -2.14 -5.69
CA CYS A 106 6.44 -3.26 -4.74
C CYS A 106 6.78 -4.59 -5.44
N VAL A 107 6.22 -4.84 -6.62
CA VAL A 107 6.51 -6.04 -7.42
C VAL A 107 7.99 -6.11 -7.78
N GLU A 108 8.58 -5.00 -8.24
CA GLU A 108 10.01 -4.95 -8.58
C GLU A 108 10.90 -5.10 -7.33
N ARG A 109 10.50 -4.58 -6.18
CA ARG A 109 11.21 -4.81 -4.92
C ARG A 109 11.22 -6.29 -4.56
N ALA A 110 10.08 -6.95 -4.59
CA ALA A 110 9.98 -8.38 -4.28
C ALA A 110 10.77 -9.22 -5.28
N ARG A 111 10.72 -8.88 -6.57
CA ARG A 111 11.54 -9.52 -7.60
C ARG A 111 13.03 -9.40 -7.31
N GLY A 112 13.50 -8.20 -6.95
CA GLY A 112 14.88 -7.95 -6.58
C GLY A 112 15.33 -8.70 -5.33
N LEU A 113 14.41 -8.99 -4.41
CA LEU A 113 14.67 -9.80 -3.21
C LEU A 113 14.62 -11.32 -3.50
N GLY A 114 14.31 -11.74 -4.72
CA GLY A 114 14.25 -13.13 -5.11
C GLY A 114 13.00 -13.87 -4.63
N VAL A 115 11.95 -13.17 -4.25
CA VAL A 115 10.67 -13.78 -3.84
C VAL A 115 10.00 -14.43 -5.04
N MET A 116 9.46 -15.64 -4.84
CA MET A 116 8.87 -16.43 -5.90
C MET A 116 7.53 -15.88 -6.38
N GLU A 117 6.65 -15.49 -5.45
CA GLU A 117 5.34 -14.91 -5.79
C GLU A 117 4.87 -13.90 -4.74
N ILE A 118 4.00 -12.99 -5.18
CA ILE A 118 3.35 -12.01 -4.32
C ILE A 118 1.86 -12.31 -4.30
N MET A 119 1.32 -12.42 -3.09
CA MET A 119 -0.10 -12.51 -2.84
C MET A 119 -0.69 -11.11 -2.62
N ALA A 120 -1.93 -10.91 -3.03
CA ALA A 120 -2.73 -9.76 -2.65
C ALA A 120 -4.11 -10.23 -2.19
N ILE A 121 -4.57 -9.73 -1.05
CA ILE A 121 -5.91 -9.98 -0.53
C ILE A 121 -6.68 -8.66 -0.63
N SER A 122 -7.65 -8.60 -1.53
CA SER A 122 -8.37 -7.35 -1.81
C SER A 122 -9.71 -7.64 -2.46
N SER A 123 -10.64 -6.69 -2.31
CA SER A 123 -11.87 -6.64 -3.10
C SER A 123 -11.68 -5.96 -4.45
N SER A 124 -10.51 -5.37 -4.72
CA SER A 124 -10.19 -4.62 -5.94
C SER A 124 -9.60 -5.53 -7.03
N GLU A 125 -10.33 -6.57 -7.38
CA GLU A 125 -9.90 -7.63 -8.27
C GLU A 125 -9.46 -7.14 -9.66
N ARG A 126 -10.30 -6.32 -10.31
CA ARG A 126 -10.00 -5.78 -11.64
C ARG A 126 -8.75 -4.91 -11.66
N PHE A 127 -8.57 -4.11 -10.62
CA PHE A 127 -7.38 -3.28 -10.47
C PHE A 127 -6.12 -4.14 -10.36
N LEU A 128 -6.14 -5.15 -9.49
CA LEU A 128 -4.99 -6.05 -9.29
C LEU A 128 -4.70 -6.87 -10.55
N GLN A 129 -5.71 -7.33 -11.27
CA GLN A 129 -5.52 -7.98 -12.56
C GLN A 129 -4.85 -7.04 -13.56
N SER A 130 -5.18 -5.77 -13.58
CA SER A 130 -4.50 -4.77 -14.42
C SER A 130 -3.03 -4.55 -14.04
N CYS A 131 -2.65 -4.93 -12.81
CA CYS A 131 -1.27 -4.89 -12.30
C CYS A 131 -0.51 -6.22 -12.49
N GLY A 132 -1.09 -7.19 -13.18
CA GLY A 132 -0.47 -8.48 -13.45
C GLY A 132 -0.75 -9.57 -12.42
N PHE A 133 -1.62 -9.30 -11.43
CA PHE A 133 -2.10 -10.32 -10.50
C PHE A 133 -3.23 -11.12 -11.13
N ASP A 134 -3.29 -12.39 -10.80
CA ASP A 134 -4.40 -13.26 -11.18
C ASP A 134 -4.58 -14.33 -10.09
N TYR A 135 -5.66 -15.10 -10.20
CA TYR A 135 -5.85 -16.23 -9.30
C TYR A 135 -4.70 -17.21 -9.41
N SER A 136 -4.23 -17.72 -8.29
CA SER A 136 -3.00 -18.51 -8.21
C SER A 136 -3.06 -19.79 -9.06
N LEU A 137 -4.24 -20.35 -9.24
CA LEU A 137 -4.45 -21.53 -10.08
C LEU A 137 -5.85 -21.48 -10.69
N PRO A 138 -6.00 -21.81 -11.96
CA PRO A 138 -7.29 -21.80 -12.65
C PRO A 138 -8.29 -22.81 -12.06
N ASP A 139 -7.83 -23.79 -11.31
CA ASP A 139 -8.62 -24.92 -10.87
C ASP A 139 -8.84 -24.97 -9.37
N GLN A 140 -9.15 -23.84 -8.72
CA GLN A 140 -9.96 -23.86 -7.50
C GLN A 140 -9.24 -23.80 -6.15
N LYS A 141 -7.94 -23.55 -6.10
CA LYS A 141 -7.29 -23.32 -4.82
C LYS A 141 -7.65 -21.93 -4.31
N ARG A 142 -8.20 -21.89 -3.11
CA ARG A 142 -8.57 -20.67 -2.40
C ARG A 142 -7.80 -20.59 -1.10
N ALA A 143 -7.44 -19.39 -0.66
CA ALA A 143 -6.92 -19.18 0.68
C ALA A 143 -8.08 -19.41 1.69
N LEU A 144 -7.84 -20.22 2.68
CA LEU A 144 -8.76 -20.49 3.78
C LEU A 144 -8.17 -19.92 5.06
N PHE A 145 -8.97 -19.18 5.82
CA PHE A 145 -8.54 -18.53 7.05
C PHE A 145 -9.25 -19.13 8.25
N HIS A 146 -8.49 -19.41 9.30
CA HIS A 146 -9.04 -19.70 10.61
C HIS A 146 -8.75 -18.51 11.53
N GLN A 147 -9.74 -17.70 11.79
CA GLN A 147 -9.60 -16.54 12.67
C GLN A 147 -9.42 -17.01 14.12
N LEU A 148 -8.29 -16.62 14.74
CA LEU A 148 -7.94 -17.05 16.10
C LEU A 148 -8.30 -15.98 17.14
N ARG A 149 -8.52 -14.73 16.73
CA ARG A 149 -8.92 -13.62 17.59
C ARG A 149 -9.88 -12.72 16.83
N PRO A 150 -10.80 -11.99 17.50
CA PRO A 150 -11.65 -11.00 16.86
C PRO A 150 -10.81 -9.97 16.11
N ARG A 151 -11.32 -9.47 15.00
CA ARG A 151 -10.68 -8.37 14.28
C ARG A 151 -10.84 -7.08 15.10
N PRO A 152 -9.86 -6.15 15.06
CA PRO A 152 -9.87 -4.95 15.92
C PRO A 152 -11.08 -4.03 15.76
N TYR A 153 -11.86 -4.18 14.70
CA TYR A 153 -13.06 -3.38 14.42
C TYR A 153 -14.38 -4.11 14.70
N GLU A 154 -14.33 -5.39 15.07
CA GLU A 154 -15.54 -6.18 15.38
C GLU A 154 -16.06 -5.93 16.80
N ASP A 155 -15.25 -5.35 17.67
CA ASP A 155 -15.58 -5.04 19.07
C ASP A 155 -16.21 -3.64 19.26
N ARG A 156 -16.64 -2.98 18.18
CA ARG A 156 -17.26 -1.65 18.24
C ARG A 156 -18.75 -1.71 17.93
N GLU A 157 -19.50 -2.36 18.80
CA GLU A 157 -20.93 -2.11 18.98
C GLU A 157 -21.17 -1.09 20.11
#